data_a0aa4e6723dd7f73b3901aedc7622c7f
#
_entry.id   a0aa4e6723dd7f73b3901aedc7622c7f
#
_cell.length_a   1.000
_cell.length_b   1.000
_cell.length_c   1.000
_cell.angle_alpha   90.00
_cell.angle_beta   90.00
_cell.angle_gamma   90.00
#
_symmetry.space_group_name_H-M   'P 1'
#
loop_
_entity.id
_entity.type
_entity.pdbx_description
1 polymer ?
#
loop_
_entity_poly.entity_id
_entity_poly.type
_entity_poly.pdbx_seq_one_letter_code
_entity_poly.pdbx_strand_id
1 'polypeptide(L)'
;MIIDADPDKTYVLNDYFRANTNSYQRGMVSYKMVEQSEGAHTLTFRAWDLYNNSSTASLNFQVVKGMDPMIYDVVTYPNPVSSTGVMNVHIQYNQPDEVIETTINIYDISGKLVYTKNQIGAEGITWNMGDMNTEPGIYVYQVKIKTTTSNYVSKAGKIIITQ
;
A
#
# COMPACT_ATOMS: atom_id res chain seq x y z
N MET A 1 0.02 26.24 -5.61
CA MET A 1 0.29 25.65 -4.27
C MET A 1 1.67 26.11 -3.81
N ILE A 2 1.81 26.45 -2.56
CA ILE A 2 3.09 26.82 -1.94
C ILE A 2 3.23 26.11 -0.61
N ILE A 3 4.45 25.69 -0.26
CA ILE A 3 4.74 25.02 1.02
C ILE A 3 5.58 25.97 1.87
N ASP A 4 5.21 26.12 3.15
CA ASP A 4 5.88 26.94 4.17
C ASP A 4 6.06 28.41 3.78
N ALA A 5 5.21 28.92 2.90
CA ALA A 5 5.34 30.25 2.31
C ALA A 5 6.70 30.48 1.60
N ASP A 6 7.39 29.41 1.21
CA ASP A 6 8.67 29.44 0.54
C ASP A 6 8.47 29.63 -0.98
N PRO A 7 8.94 30.72 -1.58
CA PRO A 7 8.80 30.96 -3.01
C PRO A 7 9.41 29.84 -3.88
N ASP A 8 10.50 29.22 -3.44
CA ASP A 8 11.20 28.16 -4.17
C ASP A 8 10.40 26.84 -4.13
N LYS A 9 9.44 26.72 -3.21
CA LYS A 9 8.50 25.58 -3.10
C LYS A 9 7.12 25.93 -3.65
N THR A 10 7.07 26.68 -4.75
CA THR A 10 5.83 27.02 -5.43
C THR A 10 5.56 26.11 -6.62
N TYR A 11 4.38 25.50 -6.65
CA TYR A 11 3.97 24.53 -7.66
C TYR A 11 2.74 25.02 -8.42
N VAL A 12 2.83 25.06 -9.75
CA VAL A 12 1.69 25.29 -10.65
C VAL A 12 1.01 23.95 -10.91
N LEU A 13 -0.27 23.83 -10.57
CA LEU A 13 -1.00 22.56 -10.57
C LEU A 13 -2.07 22.45 -11.66
N ASN A 14 -2.08 23.35 -12.64
CA ASN A 14 -3.10 23.39 -13.68
C ASN A 14 -3.20 22.08 -14.47
N ASP A 15 -2.06 21.48 -14.80
CA ASP A 15 -1.98 20.22 -15.56
C ASP A 15 -2.48 18.99 -14.78
N TYR A 16 -2.57 19.11 -13.47
CA TYR A 16 -3.05 18.08 -12.55
C TYR A 16 -4.53 18.19 -12.23
N PHE A 17 -5.20 19.21 -12.75
CA PHE A 17 -6.64 19.39 -12.58
C PHE A 17 -7.41 18.49 -13.54
N ARG A 18 -8.44 17.82 -13.02
CA ARG A 18 -9.41 17.06 -13.80
C ARG A 18 -10.81 17.49 -13.40
N ALA A 19 -11.59 17.99 -14.35
CA ALA A 19 -12.98 18.32 -14.13
C ALA A 19 -13.80 17.07 -13.83
N ASN A 20 -14.78 17.19 -12.97
CA ASN A 20 -15.75 16.12 -12.75
C ASN A 20 -16.61 15.89 -13.99
N THR A 21 -17.03 14.66 -14.21
CA THR A 21 -17.94 14.31 -15.31
C THR A 21 -19.20 15.19 -15.25
N ASN A 22 -19.56 15.78 -16.37
CA ASN A 22 -20.70 16.69 -16.51
C ASN A 22 -20.67 17.94 -15.61
N SER A 23 -19.49 18.38 -15.19
CA SER A 23 -19.35 19.61 -14.41
C SER A 23 -18.11 20.39 -14.85
N TYR A 24 -18.30 21.66 -15.24
CA TYR A 24 -17.21 22.61 -15.50
C TYR A 24 -16.85 23.46 -14.27
N GLN A 25 -17.66 23.36 -13.19
CA GLN A 25 -17.49 24.14 -11.97
C GLN A 25 -16.78 23.36 -10.84
N ARG A 26 -16.57 22.07 -11.01
CA ARG A 26 -15.99 21.20 -10.01
C ARG A 26 -14.97 20.26 -10.64
N GLY A 27 -13.92 20.00 -9.89
CA GLY A 27 -12.88 19.07 -10.31
C GLY A 27 -11.98 18.69 -9.15
N MET A 28 -10.99 17.88 -9.47
CA MET A 28 -10.00 17.38 -8.53
C MET A 28 -8.60 17.71 -9.04
N VAL A 29 -7.72 18.08 -8.13
CA VAL A 29 -6.28 18.15 -8.37
C VAL A 29 -5.64 16.97 -7.66
N SER A 30 -4.90 16.14 -8.41
CA SER A 30 -4.13 15.05 -7.86
C SER A 30 -2.67 15.27 -8.19
N TYR A 31 -1.85 15.55 -7.17
CA TYR A 31 -0.43 15.84 -7.33
C TYR A 31 0.38 15.10 -6.27
N LYS A 32 1.40 14.35 -6.70
CA LYS A 32 2.34 13.70 -5.78
C LYS A 32 3.39 14.74 -5.38
N MET A 33 3.37 15.15 -4.12
CA MET A 33 4.33 16.12 -3.60
C MET A 33 5.74 15.54 -3.58
N VAL A 34 6.72 16.41 -3.78
CA VAL A 34 8.13 16.10 -3.52
C VAL A 34 8.31 15.85 -2.02
N GLU A 35 9.24 14.99 -1.67
CA GLU A 35 9.60 14.69 -0.28
C GLU A 35 9.91 15.98 0.48
N GLN A 36 9.33 16.10 1.67
CA GLN A 36 9.53 17.24 2.55
C GLN A 36 10.42 16.82 3.73
N SER A 37 11.14 17.79 4.33
CA SER A 37 11.91 17.57 5.55
C SER A 37 11.02 17.18 6.72
N GLU A 38 11.62 16.54 7.72
CA GLU A 38 10.89 16.26 8.97
C GLU A 38 10.51 17.57 9.68
N GLY A 39 9.31 17.62 10.23
CA GLY A 39 8.82 18.78 10.97
C GLY A 39 7.40 19.19 10.60
N ALA A 40 6.99 20.33 11.16
CA ALA A 40 5.69 20.93 10.87
C ALA A 40 5.77 21.76 9.58
N HIS A 41 4.80 21.58 8.70
CA HIS A 41 4.70 22.26 7.41
C HIS A 41 3.31 22.84 7.22
N THR A 42 3.25 23.88 6.42
CA THR A 42 1.98 24.50 5.99
C THR A 42 1.89 24.47 4.48
N LEU A 43 0.84 23.83 3.97
CA LEU A 43 0.51 23.85 2.56
C LEU A 43 -0.56 24.92 2.35
N THR A 44 -0.30 25.85 1.43
CA THR A 44 -1.27 26.86 1.00
C THR A 44 -1.62 26.63 -0.46
N PHE A 45 -2.89 26.38 -0.72
CA PHE A 45 -3.44 26.22 -2.06
C PHE A 45 -4.24 27.45 -2.44
N ARG A 46 -3.95 28.00 -3.63
CA ARG A 46 -4.71 29.13 -4.20
C ARG A 46 -5.24 28.75 -5.57
N ALA A 47 -6.51 28.98 -5.78
CA ALA A 47 -7.18 28.78 -7.06
C ALA A 47 -7.80 30.09 -7.55
N TRP A 48 -7.89 30.24 -8.86
CA TRP A 48 -8.54 31.37 -9.54
C TRP A 48 -9.69 30.87 -10.39
N ASP A 49 -10.75 31.66 -10.47
CA ASP A 49 -11.81 31.44 -11.43
C ASP A 49 -11.51 32.14 -12.78
N LEU A 50 -12.41 31.98 -13.75
CA LEU A 50 -12.27 32.59 -15.06
C LEU A 50 -12.42 34.14 -15.05
N TYR A 51 -12.90 34.69 -13.96
CA TYR A 51 -13.02 36.14 -13.74
C TYR A 51 -11.87 36.73 -12.92
N ASN A 52 -10.81 35.92 -12.72
CA ASN A 52 -9.65 36.28 -11.95
C ASN A 52 -9.91 36.56 -10.44
N ASN A 53 -11.01 36.04 -9.89
CA ASN A 53 -11.19 35.98 -8.45
C ASN A 53 -10.39 34.80 -7.89
N SER A 54 -9.81 34.97 -6.72
CA SER A 54 -9.03 33.89 -6.10
C SER A 54 -9.58 33.48 -4.75
N SER A 55 -9.43 32.20 -4.45
CA SER A 55 -9.69 31.64 -3.12
C SER A 55 -8.45 30.92 -2.64
N THR A 56 -8.19 31.00 -1.35
CA THR A 56 -7.03 30.40 -0.69
C THR A 56 -7.48 29.47 0.43
N ALA A 57 -6.89 28.30 0.50
CA ALA A 57 -7.06 27.35 1.59
C ALA A 57 -5.68 26.93 2.11
N SER A 58 -5.55 26.74 3.41
CA SER A 58 -4.31 26.28 4.03
C SER A 58 -4.55 25.02 4.86
N LEU A 59 -3.56 24.13 4.84
CA LEU A 59 -3.52 22.89 5.59
C LEU A 59 -2.19 22.81 6.33
N ASN A 60 -2.24 22.58 7.64
CA ASN A 60 -1.05 22.25 8.42
C ASN A 60 -0.89 20.75 8.48
N PHE A 61 0.31 20.26 8.24
CA PHE A 61 0.65 18.84 8.34
C PHE A 61 2.03 18.69 8.98
N GLN A 62 2.30 17.48 9.47
CA GLN A 62 3.59 17.16 10.07
C GLN A 62 4.22 16.01 9.30
N VAL A 63 5.46 16.21 8.87
CA VAL A 63 6.31 15.15 8.34
C VAL A 63 7.06 14.57 9.53
N VAL A 64 6.83 13.31 9.78
CA VAL A 64 7.57 12.54 10.79
C VAL A 64 8.53 11.63 10.07
N LYS A 65 9.66 11.33 10.71
CA LYS A 65 10.59 10.31 10.23
C LYS A 65 9.80 9.06 9.95
N GLY A 66 10.02 8.46 8.77
CA GLY A 66 9.25 7.32 8.32
C GLY A 66 9.03 6.33 9.44
N MET A 67 7.76 6.00 9.72
CA MET A 67 7.48 4.87 10.58
C MET A 67 8.14 3.65 9.95
N ASP A 68 8.80 2.84 10.77
CA ASP A 68 9.33 1.57 10.29
C ASP A 68 8.23 0.86 9.48
N PRO A 69 8.55 0.30 8.31
CA PRO A 69 7.60 -0.46 7.53
C PRO A 69 6.89 -1.48 8.41
N MET A 70 5.58 -1.47 8.42
CA MET A 70 4.79 -2.34 9.27
C MET A 70 3.69 -3.01 8.45
N ILE A 71 3.56 -4.31 8.61
CA ILE A 71 2.42 -5.07 8.10
C ILE A 71 1.26 -4.86 9.09
N TYR A 72 0.17 -4.24 8.64
CA TYR A 72 -1.04 -4.07 9.44
C TYR A 72 -1.88 -5.32 9.47
N ASP A 73 -2.08 -5.92 8.30
CA ASP A 73 -2.93 -7.08 8.13
C ASP A 73 -2.52 -7.91 6.92
N VAL A 74 -2.85 -9.19 6.96
CA VAL A 74 -2.69 -10.13 5.85
C VAL A 74 -3.97 -10.92 5.72
N VAL A 75 -4.69 -10.72 4.63
CA VAL A 75 -5.96 -11.37 4.33
C VAL A 75 -5.78 -12.39 3.23
N THR A 76 -6.22 -13.62 3.47
CA THR A 76 -6.22 -14.70 2.48
C THR A 76 -7.65 -15.01 2.05
N TYR A 77 -7.90 -15.07 0.74
CA TYR A 77 -9.23 -15.38 0.21
C TYR A 77 -9.16 -16.12 -1.14
N PRO A 78 -10.09 -17.04 -1.40
CA PRO A 78 -11.03 -17.61 -0.45
C PRO A 78 -10.33 -18.41 0.66
N ASN A 79 -10.91 -18.44 1.85
CA ASN A 79 -10.47 -19.28 2.95
C ASN A 79 -11.72 -19.78 3.71
N PRO A 80 -12.12 -21.04 3.56
CA PRO A 80 -11.41 -22.17 2.94
C PRO A 80 -11.19 -22.07 1.43
N VAL A 81 -10.16 -22.77 0.95
CA VAL A 81 -9.81 -22.88 -0.47
C VAL A 81 -9.71 -24.34 -0.88
N SER A 82 -10.15 -24.68 -2.11
CA SER A 82 -9.96 -26.05 -2.65
C SER A 82 -8.48 -26.33 -2.92
N SER A 83 -8.06 -27.58 -2.77
CA SER A 83 -6.71 -28.05 -3.09
C SER A 83 -6.28 -27.80 -4.56
N THR A 84 -7.24 -27.59 -5.45
CA THR A 84 -7.03 -27.23 -6.86
C THR A 84 -7.39 -25.78 -7.17
N GLY A 85 -7.79 -25.01 -6.16
CA GLY A 85 -8.26 -23.64 -6.28
C GLY A 85 -7.13 -22.63 -6.37
N VAL A 86 -7.52 -21.36 -6.47
CA VAL A 86 -6.60 -20.23 -6.44
C VAL A 86 -6.88 -19.42 -5.18
N MET A 87 -5.84 -19.10 -4.43
CA MET A 87 -5.90 -18.26 -3.25
C MET A 87 -5.16 -16.95 -3.53
N ASN A 88 -5.75 -15.85 -3.07
CA ASN A 88 -5.11 -14.56 -3.08
C ASN A 88 -4.68 -14.19 -1.66
N VAL A 89 -3.50 -13.63 -1.54
CA VAL A 89 -2.96 -13.09 -0.30
C VAL A 89 -2.85 -11.58 -0.47
N HIS A 90 -3.68 -10.84 0.24
CA HIS A 90 -3.64 -9.38 0.26
C HIS A 90 -2.92 -8.92 1.53
N ILE A 91 -1.92 -8.07 1.33
CA ILE A 91 -1.06 -7.58 2.42
C ILE A 91 -1.26 -6.08 2.55
N GLN A 92 -1.61 -5.63 3.75
CA GLN A 92 -1.75 -4.21 4.07
C GLN A 92 -0.52 -3.74 4.84
N TYR A 93 0.16 -2.75 4.31
CA TYR A 93 1.32 -2.12 4.95
C TYR A 93 1.34 -0.61 4.72
N ASN A 94 2.12 0.09 5.56
CA ASN A 94 2.16 1.56 5.55
C ASN A 94 3.04 2.15 4.44
N GLN A 95 4.00 1.40 3.89
CA GLN A 95 4.98 1.88 2.91
C GLN A 95 5.17 0.87 1.75
N PRO A 96 4.16 0.70 0.87
CA PRO A 96 4.23 -0.28 -0.20
C PRO A 96 5.36 -0.04 -1.21
N ASP A 97 5.71 1.22 -1.46
CA ASP A 97 6.72 1.60 -2.45
C ASP A 97 8.16 1.22 -2.03
N GLU A 98 8.39 0.93 -0.74
CA GLU A 98 9.70 0.52 -0.23
C GLU A 98 9.92 -0.99 -0.25
N VAL A 99 8.89 -1.77 -0.51
CA VAL A 99 8.98 -3.23 -0.50
C VAL A 99 9.68 -3.72 -1.76
N ILE A 100 10.79 -4.44 -1.58
CA ILE A 100 11.56 -5.05 -2.68
C ILE A 100 11.07 -6.45 -2.97
N GLU A 101 10.75 -7.21 -1.91
CA GLU A 101 10.38 -8.62 -2.02
C GLU A 101 9.37 -8.99 -0.94
N THR A 102 8.37 -9.76 -1.35
CA THR A 102 7.39 -10.36 -0.46
C THR A 102 7.52 -11.88 -0.52
N THR A 103 7.63 -12.53 0.63
CA THR A 103 7.72 -13.98 0.76
C THR A 103 6.55 -14.48 1.60
N ILE A 104 5.81 -15.49 1.13
CA ILE A 104 4.89 -16.25 1.95
C ILE A 104 5.49 -17.62 2.27
N ASN A 105 5.51 -17.97 3.55
CA ASN A 105 5.88 -19.30 4.04
C ASN A 105 4.66 -19.99 4.60
N ILE A 106 4.48 -21.26 4.27
CA ILE A 106 3.38 -22.07 4.75
C ILE A 106 3.91 -23.28 5.49
N TYR A 107 3.31 -23.53 6.63
CA TYR A 107 3.68 -24.56 7.57
C TYR A 107 2.50 -25.49 7.82
N ASP A 108 2.76 -26.75 8.02
CA ASP A 108 1.79 -27.67 8.58
C ASP A 108 1.55 -27.39 10.10
N ILE A 109 0.62 -28.07 10.70
CA ILE A 109 0.29 -27.91 12.12
C ILE A 109 1.43 -28.34 13.08
N SER A 110 2.42 -29.09 12.56
CA SER A 110 3.63 -29.47 13.34
C SER A 110 4.71 -28.36 13.30
N GLY A 111 4.52 -27.33 12.49
CA GLY A 111 5.48 -26.25 12.28
C GLY A 111 6.53 -26.54 11.19
N LYS A 112 6.37 -27.63 10.44
CA LYS A 112 7.24 -27.95 9.31
C LYS A 112 6.88 -27.05 8.13
N LEU A 113 7.86 -26.39 7.52
CA LEU A 113 7.69 -25.63 6.29
C LEU A 113 7.32 -26.58 5.14
N VAL A 114 6.17 -26.36 4.54
CA VAL A 114 5.67 -27.17 3.41
C VAL A 114 5.74 -26.45 2.08
N TYR A 115 5.71 -25.12 2.10
CA TYR A 115 5.79 -24.33 0.87
C TYR A 115 6.29 -22.90 1.12
N THR A 116 6.99 -22.35 0.11
CA THR A 116 7.45 -20.95 0.09
C THR A 116 7.20 -20.36 -1.29
N LYS A 117 6.68 -19.16 -1.35
CA LYS A 117 6.56 -18.38 -2.59
C LYS A 117 7.09 -16.96 -2.38
N ASN A 118 7.91 -16.53 -3.33
CA ASN A 118 8.48 -15.19 -3.38
C ASN A 118 7.86 -14.40 -4.53
N GLN A 119 7.72 -13.09 -4.31
CA GLN A 119 7.29 -12.13 -5.31
C GLN A 119 8.07 -10.83 -5.16
N ILE A 120 8.45 -10.21 -6.27
CA ILE A 120 9.10 -8.89 -6.27
C ILE A 120 8.05 -7.82 -5.99
N GLY A 121 8.40 -6.88 -5.10
CA GLY A 121 7.54 -5.76 -4.75
C GLY A 121 6.44 -6.09 -3.74
N ALA A 122 5.50 -5.17 -3.66
CA ALA A 122 4.47 -5.09 -2.64
C ALA A 122 3.10 -5.61 -3.10
N GLU A 123 2.98 -6.05 -4.33
CA GLU A 123 1.71 -6.54 -4.86
C GLU A 123 1.25 -7.81 -4.12
N GLY A 124 -0.06 -7.96 -3.99
CA GLY A 124 -0.65 -9.15 -3.39
C GLY A 124 -0.24 -10.42 -4.14
N ILE A 125 -0.05 -11.50 -3.41
CA ILE A 125 0.37 -12.78 -3.98
C ILE A 125 -0.86 -13.57 -4.42
N THR A 126 -0.92 -13.93 -5.70
CA THR A 126 -1.88 -14.91 -6.21
C THR A 126 -1.21 -16.29 -6.25
N TRP A 127 -1.90 -17.27 -5.73
CA TRP A 127 -1.33 -18.58 -5.56
C TRP A 127 -2.27 -19.70 -6.00
N ASN A 128 -1.78 -20.55 -6.89
CA ASN A 128 -2.47 -21.77 -7.29
C ASN A 128 -2.17 -22.87 -6.26
N MET A 129 -3.19 -23.36 -5.58
CA MET A 129 -3.04 -24.37 -4.52
C MET A 129 -2.51 -25.70 -5.04
N GLY A 130 -2.75 -26.01 -6.30
CA GLY A 130 -2.19 -27.20 -6.95
C GLY A 130 -0.65 -27.24 -6.98
N ASP A 131 0.02 -26.09 -6.88
CA ASP A 131 1.48 -26.02 -6.84
C ASP A 131 2.07 -26.59 -5.54
N MET A 132 1.27 -26.70 -4.49
CA MET A 132 1.72 -27.20 -3.17
C MET A 132 1.77 -28.70 -3.05
N ASN A 133 0.94 -29.40 -3.79
CA ASN A 133 0.75 -30.85 -3.63
C ASN A 133 0.51 -31.27 -2.16
N THR A 134 -0.38 -30.53 -1.47
CA THR A 134 -0.71 -30.73 -0.05
C THR A 134 -2.05 -31.41 0.11
N GLU A 135 -2.18 -32.21 1.17
CA GLU A 135 -3.44 -32.83 1.58
C GLU A 135 -4.42 -31.78 2.12
N PRO A 136 -5.74 -32.01 2.01
CA PRO A 136 -6.72 -31.19 2.69
C PRO A 136 -6.45 -31.12 4.20
N GLY A 137 -6.55 -29.92 4.77
CA GLY A 137 -6.22 -29.73 6.18
C GLY A 137 -6.07 -28.29 6.59
N ILE A 138 -5.55 -28.10 7.79
CA ILE A 138 -5.25 -26.78 8.35
C ILE A 138 -3.74 -26.51 8.25
N TYR A 139 -3.43 -25.34 7.74
CA TYR A 139 -2.06 -24.84 7.58
C TYR A 139 -1.92 -23.47 8.22
N VAL A 140 -0.70 -23.13 8.57
CA VAL A 140 -0.35 -21.81 9.11
C VAL A 140 0.53 -21.10 8.09
N TYR A 141 0.23 -19.84 7.81
CA TYR A 141 1.10 -19.04 6.94
C TYR A 141 1.74 -17.88 7.72
N GLN A 142 2.86 -17.42 7.20
CA GLN A 142 3.53 -16.22 7.64
C GLN A 142 4.08 -15.48 6.43
N VAL A 143 3.86 -14.17 6.37
CA VAL A 143 4.37 -13.30 5.32
C VAL A 143 5.59 -12.56 5.82
N LYS A 144 6.64 -12.51 5.00
CA LYS A 144 7.82 -11.68 5.20
C LYS A 144 7.87 -10.65 4.10
N ILE A 145 8.19 -9.41 4.44
CA ILE A 145 8.52 -8.36 3.49
C ILE A 145 9.97 -7.91 3.72
N LYS A 146 10.67 -7.70 2.62
CA LYS A 146 12.01 -7.15 2.60
C LYS A 146 11.96 -5.77 1.97
N THR A 147 12.52 -4.80 2.66
CA THR A 147 12.72 -3.44 2.17
C THR A 147 14.20 -3.17 1.92
N THR A 148 14.55 -1.97 1.49
CA THR A 148 15.94 -1.54 1.32
C THR A 148 16.74 -1.58 2.62
N THR A 149 16.07 -1.40 3.77
CA THR A 149 16.72 -1.20 5.08
C THR A 149 16.44 -2.30 6.07
N SER A 150 15.33 -3.07 5.93
CA SER A 150 14.84 -3.96 6.99
C SER A 150 14.04 -5.14 6.45
N ASN A 151 13.84 -6.12 7.31
CA ASN A 151 12.95 -7.27 7.07
C ASN A 151 11.86 -7.30 8.15
N TYR A 152 10.62 -7.49 7.72
CA TYR A 152 9.44 -7.54 8.58
C TYR A 152 8.71 -8.84 8.40
N VAL A 153 8.06 -9.30 9.46
CA VAL A 153 7.34 -10.58 9.50
C VAL A 153 5.95 -10.34 10.05
N SER A 154 4.93 -10.85 9.36
CA SER A 154 3.54 -10.76 9.81
C SER A 154 3.27 -11.65 11.03
N LYS A 155 2.14 -11.42 11.70
CA LYS A 155 1.54 -12.44 12.56
C LYS A 155 1.22 -13.68 11.72
N ALA A 156 1.20 -14.83 12.37
CA ALA A 156 0.79 -16.07 11.72
C ALA A 156 -0.72 -16.05 11.44
N GLY A 157 -1.09 -16.47 10.24
CA GLY A 157 -2.49 -16.65 9.83
C GLY A 157 -2.81 -18.11 9.56
N LYS A 158 -4.09 -18.44 9.42
CA LYS A 158 -4.56 -19.81 9.18
C LYS A 158 -5.14 -19.93 7.77
N ILE A 159 -4.83 -21.03 7.09
CA ILE A 159 -5.44 -21.46 5.84
C ILE A 159 -6.13 -22.79 6.06
N ILE A 160 -7.32 -22.96 5.50
CA ILE A 160 -8.07 -24.21 5.46
C ILE A 160 -8.12 -24.67 4.00
N ILE A 161 -7.51 -25.82 3.71
CA ILE A 161 -7.53 -26.45 2.39
C ILE A 161 -8.58 -27.57 2.41
N THR A 162 -9.48 -27.54 1.46
CA THR A 162 -10.51 -28.56 1.26
C THR A 162 -10.21 -29.41 0.02
N GLN A 163 -10.96 -30.48 -0.16
CA GLN A 163 -10.90 -31.27 -1.40
C GLN A 163 -11.35 -30.46 -2.60
#